data_6060567bddf79f71b4b031e94211ca2d
#
_entry.id   6060567bddf79f71b4b031e94211ca2d
#
_cell.length_a   1.000
_cell.length_b   1.000
_cell.length_c   1.000
_cell.angle_alpha   90.00
_cell.angle_beta   90.00
_cell.angle_gamma   90.00
#
_symmetry.space_group_name_H-M   'P 1'
#
loop_
_entity.id
_entity.type
_entity.pdbx_description
1 polymer ?
#
loop_
_entity_poly.entity_id
_entity_poly.type
_entity_poly.pdbx_seq_one_letter_code
_entity_poly.pdbx_strand_id
1 'polypeptide(L)'
;MNFSFSNEQILMQEEVKKLLDKENSVKRNRTILEGEEKFDEELWKSLVAMGLTATTIPEEYGGIGMGFLELCVIAEELGRGIAPVPFSSSVYLATTAILNSSNEDLKKEYLPKLAGGEIIGTFAHSEKTSFPDESGITVSASGNKISGQKIAVPDGDIADFAIVSATSGKNVGLYLVNLKNDKVTIETLDTFDPSRSHANVTFENAEAVLLQDDAWTSIEKLLDQSAVLFAFEQVGGAEAAMNMAKEYAMGRYAFGRAIASFQAIKHKVADMYVSLQLARSNCYYGAWALSNDSSELPTAAATARVSATKAFYECSKENIQTHGGICLLYTSDAADELSR
;
A
#
# COMPACT_ATOMS: atom_id res chain seq x y z
N MET A 1 23.55 15.55 -1.42
CA MET A 1 22.20 15.05 -1.11
C MET A 1 22.19 14.63 0.35
N ASN A 2 21.26 15.13 1.15
CA ASN A 2 21.02 14.61 2.49
C ASN A 2 19.82 13.67 2.41
N PHE A 3 20.04 12.40 2.69
CA PHE A 3 18.98 11.37 2.68
C PHE A 3 18.43 11.05 4.10
N SER A 4 18.85 11.85 5.10
CA SER A 4 18.35 11.68 6.46
C SER A 4 17.02 12.39 6.63
N PHE A 5 16.08 11.76 7.30
CA PHE A 5 14.86 12.42 7.74
C PHE A 5 15.16 13.55 8.72
N SER A 6 14.36 14.61 8.70
CA SER A 6 14.44 15.72 9.66
C SER A 6 13.99 15.25 11.05
N ASN A 7 14.31 16.05 12.07
CA ASN A 7 13.83 15.76 13.43
C ASN A 7 12.30 15.75 13.51
N GLU A 8 11.60 16.55 12.73
CA GLU A 8 10.14 16.60 12.66
C GLU A 8 9.58 15.31 12.03
N GLN A 9 10.21 14.82 10.96
CA GLN A 9 9.84 13.55 10.33
C GLN A 9 10.08 12.35 11.25
N ILE A 10 11.18 12.36 12.02
CA ILE A 10 11.47 11.33 13.02
C ILE A 10 10.43 11.36 14.15
N LEU A 11 10.06 12.54 14.64
CA LEU A 11 9.00 12.67 15.64
C LEU A 11 7.65 12.17 15.11
N MET A 12 7.32 12.50 13.85
CA MET A 12 6.12 11.96 13.20
C MET A 12 6.15 10.43 13.15
N GLN A 13 7.28 9.85 12.74
CA GLN A 13 7.46 8.40 12.73
C GLN A 13 7.20 7.77 14.09
N GLU A 14 7.76 8.35 15.16
CA GLU A 14 7.56 7.88 16.54
C GLU A 14 6.10 7.94 16.98
N GLU A 15 5.37 9.00 16.61
CA GLU A 15 3.95 9.14 16.97
C GLU A 15 3.06 8.17 16.18
N VAL A 16 3.30 7.98 14.89
CA VAL A 16 2.60 6.96 14.08
C VAL A 16 2.88 5.56 14.63
N LYS A 17 4.15 5.29 14.97
CA LYS A 17 4.54 4.03 15.59
C LYS A 17 3.82 3.78 16.91
N LYS A 18 3.76 4.76 17.82
CA LYS A 18 3.06 4.66 19.10
C LYS A 18 1.58 4.36 18.91
N LEU A 19 0.92 5.03 17.95
CA LEU A 19 -0.48 4.75 17.61
C LEU A 19 -0.65 3.29 17.19
N LEU A 20 0.16 2.82 16.24
CA LEU A 20 0.07 1.46 15.70
C LEU A 20 0.41 0.42 16.77
N ASP A 21 1.43 0.64 17.60
CA ASP A 21 1.80 -0.30 18.69
C ASP A 21 0.66 -0.43 19.72
N LYS A 22 -0.14 0.62 19.91
CA LYS A 22 -1.29 0.63 20.83
C LYS A 22 -2.53 -0.02 20.22
N GLU A 23 -2.87 0.29 18.98
CA GLU A 23 -4.18 -0.01 18.38
C GLU A 23 -4.14 -1.14 17.36
N ASN A 24 -2.99 -1.37 16.72
CA ASN A 24 -2.81 -2.36 15.65
C ASN A 24 -2.07 -3.61 16.17
N SER A 25 -2.69 -4.36 17.08
CA SER A 25 -2.07 -5.59 17.60
C SER A 25 -2.18 -6.76 16.62
N VAL A 26 -1.22 -7.69 16.67
CA VAL A 26 -1.27 -8.96 15.90
C VAL A 26 -2.59 -9.70 16.11
N LYS A 27 -3.11 -9.67 17.35
CA LYS A 27 -4.41 -10.30 17.66
C LYS A 27 -5.56 -9.61 16.92
N ARG A 28 -5.57 -8.28 16.85
CA ARG A 28 -6.60 -7.51 16.12
C ARG A 28 -6.49 -7.77 14.62
N ASN A 29 -5.28 -7.74 14.06
CA ASN A 29 -5.06 -8.06 12.64
C ASN A 29 -5.58 -9.46 12.30
N ARG A 30 -5.32 -10.45 13.14
CA ARG A 30 -5.85 -11.80 12.94
C ARG A 30 -7.38 -11.83 12.97
N THR A 31 -8.02 -11.08 13.85
CA THR A 31 -9.49 -10.98 13.88
C THR A 31 -10.05 -10.42 12.56
N ILE A 32 -9.38 -9.44 11.96
CA ILE A 32 -9.77 -8.93 10.63
C ILE A 32 -9.55 -10.00 9.55
N LEU A 33 -8.37 -10.65 9.54
CA LEU A 33 -8.03 -11.69 8.55
C LEU A 33 -8.96 -12.90 8.56
N GLU A 34 -9.40 -13.32 9.75
CA GLU A 34 -10.24 -14.52 9.97
C GLU A 34 -11.74 -14.17 10.05
N GLY A 35 -12.09 -12.87 10.06
CA GLY A 35 -13.45 -12.37 10.24
C GLY A 35 -14.13 -11.96 8.93
N GLU A 36 -15.30 -11.34 9.09
CA GLU A 36 -16.08 -10.76 7.98
C GLU A 36 -15.73 -9.28 7.72
N GLU A 37 -14.98 -8.65 8.65
CA GLU A 37 -14.56 -7.26 8.53
C GLU A 37 -13.54 -7.14 7.37
N LYS A 38 -13.77 -6.19 6.46
CA LYS A 38 -12.90 -5.99 5.28
C LYS A 38 -11.63 -5.20 5.60
N PHE A 39 -11.68 -4.37 6.65
CA PHE A 39 -10.56 -3.59 7.15
C PHE A 39 -10.82 -3.18 8.61
N ASP A 40 -9.80 -2.66 9.29
CA ASP A 40 -9.95 -2.16 10.66
C ASP A 40 -10.49 -0.72 10.66
N GLU A 41 -11.81 -0.57 10.82
CA GLU A 41 -12.48 0.74 10.85
C GLU A 41 -12.05 1.60 12.03
N GLU A 42 -11.75 1.02 13.19
CA GLU A 42 -11.33 1.77 14.37
C GLU A 42 -9.93 2.33 14.18
N LEU A 43 -9.02 1.51 13.65
CA LEU A 43 -7.68 1.98 13.28
C LEU A 43 -7.78 3.06 12.20
N TRP A 44 -8.63 2.88 11.18
CA TRP A 44 -8.85 3.90 10.15
C TRP A 44 -9.27 5.24 10.75
N LYS A 45 -10.26 5.26 11.64
CA LYS A 45 -10.70 6.47 12.34
C LYS A 45 -9.57 7.12 13.13
N SER A 46 -8.73 6.33 13.79
CA SER A 46 -7.57 6.85 14.53
C SER A 46 -6.51 7.48 13.61
N LEU A 47 -6.24 6.87 12.44
CA LEU A 47 -5.34 7.43 11.42
C LEU A 47 -5.89 8.74 10.86
N VAL A 48 -7.19 8.80 10.58
CA VAL A 48 -7.90 10.03 10.15
C VAL A 48 -7.81 11.11 11.22
N ALA A 49 -8.10 10.77 12.48
CA ALA A 49 -8.05 11.73 13.60
C ALA A 49 -6.64 12.30 13.82
N MET A 50 -5.61 11.53 13.48
CA MET A 50 -4.22 11.98 13.48
C MET A 50 -3.86 12.83 12.23
N GLY A 51 -4.77 12.94 11.27
CA GLY A 51 -4.57 13.70 10.02
C GLY A 51 -3.73 12.98 8.96
N LEU A 52 -3.47 11.67 9.11
CA LEU A 52 -2.57 10.96 8.19
C LEU A 52 -3.12 10.84 6.77
N THR A 53 -4.44 10.77 6.62
CA THR A 53 -5.12 10.78 5.31
C THR A 53 -5.04 12.13 4.61
N ALA A 54 -4.82 13.20 5.35
CA ALA A 54 -4.75 14.57 4.87
C ALA A 54 -3.32 15.05 4.55
N THR A 55 -2.30 14.20 4.78
CA THR A 55 -0.88 14.56 4.76
C THR A 55 -0.47 15.33 3.52
N THR A 56 -0.75 14.81 2.33
CA THR A 56 -0.32 15.41 1.04
C THR A 56 -1.36 16.34 0.41
N ILE A 57 -2.54 16.43 1.01
CA ILE A 57 -3.61 17.30 0.50
C ILE A 57 -3.30 18.75 0.91
N PRO A 58 -3.32 19.72 -0.02
CA PRO A 58 -3.11 21.14 0.29
C PRO A 58 -4.14 21.68 1.30
N GLU A 59 -3.72 22.69 2.09
CA GLU A 59 -4.59 23.33 3.09
C GLU A 59 -5.87 23.93 2.48
N GLU A 60 -5.79 24.44 1.24
CA GLU A 60 -6.96 24.97 0.51
C GLU A 60 -8.07 23.94 0.26
N TYR A 61 -7.73 22.64 0.29
CA TYR A 61 -8.69 21.53 0.19
C TYR A 61 -8.88 20.80 1.54
N GLY A 62 -8.56 21.45 2.65
CA GLY A 62 -8.74 20.88 3.99
C GLY A 62 -7.69 19.86 4.42
N GLY A 63 -6.56 19.80 3.74
CA GLY A 63 -5.42 18.96 4.08
C GLY A 63 -4.42 19.64 5.01
N ILE A 64 -3.27 18.98 5.22
CA ILE A 64 -2.16 19.46 6.06
C ILE A 64 -1.07 20.12 5.19
N GLY A 65 -1.03 19.83 3.90
CA GLY A 65 -0.08 20.41 2.97
C GLY A 65 1.37 19.96 3.15
N MET A 66 1.58 18.78 3.75
CA MET A 66 2.91 18.16 3.85
C MET A 66 3.32 17.49 2.53
N GLY A 67 4.57 17.03 2.47
CA GLY A 67 5.12 16.41 1.26
C GLY A 67 5.04 14.89 1.22
N PHE A 68 5.57 14.34 0.15
CA PHE A 68 5.70 12.88 -0.01
C PHE A 68 6.74 12.27 0.93
N LEU A 69 7.69 13.03 1.48
CA LEU A 69 8.63 12.50 2.47
C LEU A 69 7.92 12.08 3.74
N GLU A 70 6.98 12.91 4.22
CA GLU A 70 6.15 12.59 5.39
C GLU A 70 5.25 11.38 5.11
N LEU A 71 4.71 11.29 3.89
CA LEU A 71 3.92 10.13 3.49
C LEU A 71 4.76 8.84 3.41
N CYS A 72 6.04 8.92 3.01
CA CYS A 72 6.97 7.78 3.05
C CYS A 72 7.20 7.28 4.48
N VAL A 73 7.36 8.21 5.44
CA VAL A 73 7.52 7.88 6.86
C VAL A 73 6.28 7.15 7.41
N ILE A 74 5.09 7.65 7.07
CA ILE A 74 3.81 7.00 7.43
C ILE A 74 3.73 5.60 6.80
N ALA A 75 4.06 5.47 5.53
CA ALA A 75 4.03 4.21 4.81
C ALA A 75 4.94 3.15 5.45
N GLU A 76 6.15 3.53 5.88
CA GLU A 76 7.08 2.62 6.56
C GLU A 76 6.46 2.04 7.84
N GLU A 77 5.81 2.88 8.65
CA GLU A 77 5.18 2.43 9.89
C GLU A 77 3.91 1.58 9.65
N LEU A 78 3.07 1.94 8.68
CA LEU A 78 1.92 1.13 8.28
C LEU A 78 2.36 -0.28 7.83
N GLY A 79 3.43 -0.36 7.06
CA GLY A 79 4.04 -1.63 6.65
C GLY A 79 4.65 -2.41 7.79
N ARG A 80 5.34 -1.73 8.74
CA ARG A 80 5.87 -2.35 9.96
C ARG A 80 4.78 -3.00 10.80
N GLY A 81 3.62 -2.33 10.90
CA GLY A 81 2.45 -2.82 11.65
C GLY A 81 1.57 -3.78 10.86
N ILE A 82 1.78 -3.95 9.56
CA ILE A 82 0.86 -4.69 8.66
C ILE A 82 -0.58 -4.20 8.86
N ALA A 83 -0.78 -2.87 8.81
CA ALA A 83 -2.05 -2.25 9.13
C ALA A 83 -3.13 -2.63 8.08
N PRO A 84 -4.22 -3.31 8.46
CA PRO A 84 -5.27 -3.74 7.54
C PRO A 84 -6.28 -2.60 7.30
N VAL A 85 -5.83 -1.57 6.58
CA VAL A 85 -6.60 -0.36 6.27
C VAL A 85 -6.45 0.02 4.80
N PRO A 86 -7.46 0.67 4.17
CA PRO A 86 -7.43 1.05 2.75
C PRO A 86 -6.56 2.29 2.48
N PHE A 87 -5.42 2.40 3.17
CA PHE A 87 -4.57 3.59 3.08
C PHE A 87 -3.89 3.69 1.71
N SER A 88 -3.41 2.57 1.19
CA SER A 88 -2.73 2.57 -0.10
C SER A 88 -3.65 2.87 -1.28
N SER A 89 -4.85 2.29 -1.30
CA SER A 89 -5.84 2.55 -2.36
C SER A 89 -6.35 3.98 -2.31
N SER A 90 -6.66 4.48 -1.11
CA SER A 90 -7.27 5.79 -0.94
C SER A 90 -6.24 6.92 -0.99
N VAL A 91 -5.12 6.82 -0.26
CA VAL A 91 -4.15 7.91 -0.14
C VAL A 91 -3.08 7.85 -1.23
N TYR A 92 -2.40 6.68 -1.41
CA TYR A 92 -1.32 6.62 -2.40
C TYR A 92 -1.82 6.70 -3.84
N LEU A 93 -2.98 6.09 -4.12
CA LEU A 93 -3.49 5.97 -5.49
C LEU A 93 -4.57 7.01 -5.78
N ALA A 94 -5.76 6.92 -5.16
CA ALA A 94 -6.89 7.77 -5.53
C ALA A 94 -6.65 9.25 -5.23
N THR A 95 -6.18 9.58 -4.03
CA THR A 95 -5.87 10.97 -3.65
C THR A 95 -4.77 11.55 -4.54
N THR A 96 -3.69 10.81 -4.76
CA THR A 96 -2.58 11.27 -5.61
C THR A 96 -3.03 11.45 -7.07
N ALA A 97 -3.89 10.58 -7.60
CA ALA A 97 -4.45 10.74 -8.96
C ALA A 97 -5.27 12.04 -9.08
N ILE A 98 -6.09 12.36 -8.09
CA ILE A 98 -6.87 13.61 -8.07
C ILE A 98 -5.96 14.82 -7.94
N LEU A 99 -4.95 14.77 -7.07
CA LEU A 99 -3.95 15.84 -6.89
C LEU A 99 -3.18 16.13 -8.19
N ASN A 100 -2.80 15.08 -8.92
CA ASN A 100 -2.06 15.20 -10.19
C ASN A 100 -2.92 15.72 -11.34
N SER A 101 -4.25 15.68 -11.22
CA SER A 101 -5.15 16.13 -12.28
C SER A 101 -5.23 17.65 -12.37
N SER A 102 -5.73 18.16 -13.48
CA SER A 102 -6.06 19.58 -13.66
C SER A 102 -7.52 19.94 -13.36
N ASN A 103 -8.34 18.96 -12.91
CA ASN A 103 -9.76 19.15 -12.68
C ASN A 103 -10.00 19.75 -11.29
N GLU A 104 -10.06 21.08 -11.21
CA GLU A 104 -10.23 21.82 -9.97
C GLU A 104 -11.59 21.57 -9.27
N ASP A 105 -12.64 21.30 -10.03
CA ASP A 105 -13.95 21.03 -9.45
C ASP A 105 -13.93 19.69 -8.70
N LEU A 106 -13.34 18.65 -9.28
CA LEU A 106 -13.16 17.36 -8.60
C LEU A 106 -12.21 17.46 -7.40
N LYS A 107 -11.14 18.25 -7.48
CA LYS A 107 -10.28 18.50 -6.31
C LYS A 107 -11.07 19.08 -5.15
N LYS A 108 -11.85 20.15 -5.40
CA LYS A 108 -12.66 20.81 -4.37
C LYS A 108 -13.75 19.91 -3.79
N GLU A 109 -14.28 19.00 -4.60
CA GLU A 109 -15.35 18.09 -4.14
C GLU A 109 -14.82 16.90 -3.35
N TYR A 110 -13.72 16.27 -3.81
CA TYR A 110 -13.27 14.97 -3.29
C TYR A 110 -12.16 15.08 -2.26
N LEU A 111 -11.19 16.01 -2.43
CA LEU A 111 -10.05 16.09 -1.53
C LEU A 111 -10.42 16.39 -0.07
N PRO A 112 -11.37 17.29 0.24
CA PRO A 112 -11.78 17.50 1.64
C PRO A 112 -12.38 16.24 2.28
N LYS A 113 -13.19 15.49 1.55
CA LYS A 113 -13.81 14.25 2.03
C LYS A 113 -12.77 13.13 2.23
N LEU A 114 -11.78 13.06 1.33
CA LEU A 114 -10.65 12.13 1.47
C LEU A 114 -9.76 12.49 2.67
N ALA A 115 -9.47 13.78 2.85
CA ALA A 115 -8.73 14.28 4.02
C ALA A 115 -9.41 13.91 5.33
N GLY A 116 -10.73 14.07 5.40
CA GLY A 116 -11.58 13.72 6.55
C GLY A 116 -11.88 12.22 6.67
N GLY A 117 -11.41 11.38 5.73
CA GLY A 117 -11.71 9.95 5.74
C GLY A 117 -13.19 9.60 5.58
N GLU A 118 -14.01 10.54 5.10
CA GLU A 118 -15.46 10.38 4.90
C GLU A 118 -15.77 9.44 3.74
N ILE A 119 -14.86 9.38 2.76
CA ILE A 119 -14.93 8.52 1.58
C ILE A 119 -13.60 7.80 1.37
N ILE A 120 -13.69 6.59 0.81
CA ILE A 120 -12.55 5.78 0.40
C ILE A 120 -12.53 5.74 -1.13
N GLY A 121 -11.37 6.05 -1.72
CA GLY A 121 -11.15 5.95 -3.15
C GLY A 121 -10.26 4.77 -3.51
N THR A 122 -10.33 4.33 -4.77
CA THR A 122 -9.40 3.33 -5.31
C THR A 122 -8.97 3.67 -6.74
N PHE A 123 -7.99 2.93 -7.25
CA PHE A 123 -7.52 3.04 -8.64
C PHE A 123 -7.73 1.73 -9.38
N ALA A 124 -8.61 1.75 -10.35
CA ALA A 124 -8.98 0.61 -11.18
C ALA A 124 -8.27 0.68 -12.54
N HIS A 125 -7.17 -0.06 -12.69
CA HIS A 125 -6.31 0.01 -13.86
C HIS A 125 -6.20 -1.33 -14.60
N SER A 126 -5.97 -2.43 -13.89
CA SER A 126 -5.71 -3.75 -14.47
C SER A 126 -6.94 -4.37 -15.13
N GLU A 127 -6.75 -5.00 -16.30
CA GLU A 127 -7.81 -5.69 -17.05
C GLU A 127 -7.46 -7.14 -17.37
N LYS A 128 -6.18 -7.49 -17.30
CA LYS A 128 -5.64 -8.83 -17.59
C LYS A 128 -4.59 -9.18 -16.56
N THR A 129 -4.17 -10.43 -16.55
CA THR A 129 -3.13 -10.93 -15.63
C THR A 129 -1.73 -10.42 -15.96
N SER A 130 -1.52 -9.77 -17.09
CA SER A 130 -0.27 -9.09 -17.46
C SER A 130 -0.31 -7.62 -17.05
N PHE A 131 0.87 -7.02 -16.87
CA PHE A 131 0.99 -5.58 -16.64
C PHE A 131 0.37 -4.81 -17.80
N PRO A 132 -0.57 -3.90 -17.58
CA PRO A 132 -1.24 -3.18 -18.67
C PRO A 132 -0.27 -2.18 -19.31
N ASP A 133 -0.23 -2.16 -20.62
CA ASP A 133 0.30 -1.08 -21.44
C ASP A 133 -0.86 -0.23 -22.01
N GLU A 134 -0.54 0.92 -22.58
CA GLU A 134 -1.55 1.83 -23.12
C GLU A 134 -2.48 1.14 -24.13
N SER A 135 -1.91 0.31 -25.00
CA SER A 135 -2.65 -0.43 -26.04
C SER A 135 -3.50 -1.57 -25.47
N GLY A 136 -3.20 -2.01 -24.27
CA GLY A 136 -3.88 -3.10 -23.56
C GLY A 136 -5.13 -2.67 -22.81
N ILE A 137 -5.40 -1.36 -22.68
CA ILE A 137 -6.62 -0.85 -22.05
C ILE A 137 -7.81 -1.01 -22.98
N THR A 138 -8.81 -1.80 -22.56
CA THR A 138 -10.00 -2.15 -23.33
C THR A 138 -11.31 -1.62 -22.74
N VAL A 139 -11.31 -1.24 -21.45
CA VAL A 139 -12.43 -0.49 -20.87
C VAL A 139 -12.59 0.80 -21.66
N SER A 140 -13.80 1.05 -22.14
CA SER A 140 -14.09 2.16 -23.04
C SER A 140 -14.93 3.25 -22.38
N ALA A 141 -14.61 4.49 -22.69
CA ALA A 141 -15.39 5.65 -22.33
C ALA A 141 -16.06 6.26 -23.58
N SER A 142 -17.34 6.58 -23.48
CA SER A 142 -18.11 7.27 -24.50
C SER A 142 -18.92 8.40 -23.88
N GLY A 143 -18.50 9.64 -24.07
CA GLY A 143 -19.01 10.78 -23.33
C GLY A 143 -18.76 10.57 -21.83
N ASN A 144 -19.83 10.71 -21.04
CA ASN A 144 -19.77 10.55 -19.57
C ASN A 144 -20.15 9.11 -19.13
N LYS A 145 -19.88 8.11 -19.94
CA LYS A 145 -20.20 6.70 -19.61
C LYS A 145 -19.02 5.80 -19.87
N ILE A 146 -18.87 4.82 -18.99
CA ILE A 146 -17.81 3.82 -19.02
C ILE A 146 -18.42 2.42 -19.14
N SER A 147 -17.77 1.55 -19.94
CA SER A 147 -18.15 0.14 -20.10
C SER A 147 -16.92 -0.76 -20.18
N GLY A 148 -16.99 -1.93 -19.53
CA GLY A 148 -15.95 -2.94 -19.47
C GLY A 148 -15.69 -3.43 -18.06
N GLN A 149 -14.58 -4.15 -17.87
CA GLN A 149 -14.24 -4.74 -16.57
C GLN A 149 -12.80 -4.41 -16.18
N LYS A 150 -12.61 -4.06 -14.91
CA LYS A 150 -11.31 -4.00 -14.23
C LYS A 150 -11.18 -5.15 -13.27
N ILE A 151 -10.00 -5.75 -13.18
CA ILE A 151 -9.74 -6.91 -12.32
C ILE A 151 -8.78 -6.55 -11.20
N ALA A 152 -8.91 -7.29 -10.08
CA ALA A 152 -8.05 -7.16 -8.92
C ALA A 152 -7.87 -5.69 -8.44
N VAL A 153 -8.98 -4.94 -8.44
CA VAL A 153 -8.99 -3.55 -7.96
C VAL A 153 -8.79 -3.56 -6.46
N PRO A 154 -7.72 -2.93 -5.93
CA PRO A 154 -7.46 -2.92 -4.50
C PRO A 154 -8.58 -2.18 -3.76
N ASP A 155 -9.09 -2.78 -2.69
CA ASP A 155 -10.19 -2.27 -1.88
C ASP A 155 -11.46 -1.89 -2.69
N GLY A 156 -11.64 -2.49 -3.87
CA GLY A 156 -12.73 -2.16 -4.78
C GLY A 156 -14.12 -2.49 -4.25
N ASP A 157 -14.21 -3.37 -3.26
CA ASP A 157 -15.46 -3.79 -2.61
C ASP A 157 -15.84 -2.92 -1.40
N ILE A 158 -14.94 -2.04 -0.95
CA ILE A 158 -15.20 -1.09 0.15
C ILE A 158 -15.13 0.37 -0.29
N ALA A 159 -14.52 0.65 -1.45
CA ALA A 159 -14.36 2.01 -1.95
C ALA A 159 -15.71 2.63 -2.36
N ASP A 160 -15.84 3.95 -2.14
CA ASP A 160 -16.99 4.75 -2.57
C ASP A 160 -16.90 5.10 -4.05
N PHE A 161 -15.68 5.31 -4.56
CA PHE A 161 -15.43 5.64 -5.95
C PHE A 161 -14.11 5.02 -6.44
N ALA A 162 -13.99 4.89 -7.76
CA ALA A 162 -12.75 4.49 -8.41
C ALA A 162 -12.29 5.56 -9.40
N ILE A 163 -10.98 5.77 -9.47
CA ILE A 163 -10.33 6.39 -10.62
C ILE A 163 -10.05 5.25 -11.63
N VAL A 164 -10.62 5.34 -12.80
CA VAL A 164 -10.62 4.26 -13.81
C VAL A 164 -9.86 4.72 -15.04
N SER A 165 -8.87 3.95 -15.47
CA SER A 165 -8.26 4.15 -16.81
C SER A 165 -9.16 3.57 -17.88
N ALA A 166 -9.51 4.36 -18.90
CA ALA A 166 -10.36 3.91 -19.99
C ALA A 166 -9.99 4.58 -21.31
N THR A 167 -10.21 3.87 -22.42
CA THR A 167 -9.97 4.40 -23.78
C THR A 167 -11.09 5.35 -24.20
N SER A 168 -10.73 6.50 -24.71
CA SER A 168 -11.63 7.43 -25.41
C SER A 168 -11.07 7.74 -26.78
N GLY A 169 -11.65 7.13 -27.82
CA GLY A 169 -11.08 7.21 -29.16
C GLY A 169 -9.73 6.51 -29.28
N LYS A 170 -8.64 7.29 -29.39
CA LYS A 170 -7.27 6.76 -29.50
C LYS A 170 -6.45 6.91 -28.22
N ASN A 171 -6.92 7.70 -27.26
CA ASN A 171 -6.18 8.04 -26.06
C ASN A 171 -6.74 7.27 -24.85
N VAL A 172 -5.92 7.11 -23.83
CA VAL A 172 -6.36 6.62 -22.53
C VAL A 172 -6.57 7.81 -21.60
N GLY A 173 -7.77 7.93 -21.04
CA GLY A 173 -8.11 8.93 -20.04
C GLY A 173 -8.29 8.33 -18.65
N LEU A 174 -8.33 9.20 -17.64
CA LEU A 174 -8.73 8.89 -16.27
C LEU A 174 -10.14 9.41 -16.02
N TYR A 175 -10.96 8.56 -15.42
CA TYR A 175 -12.36 8.84 -15.13
C TYR A 175 -12.67 8.52 -13.68
N LEU A 176 -13.42 9.38 -13.03
CA LEU A 176 -13.96 9.13 -11.71
C LEU A 176 -15.35 8.50 -11.83
N VAL A 177 -15.54 7.36 -11.19
CA VAL A 177 -16.77 6.57 -11.21
C VAL A 177 -17.22 6.28 -9.79
N ASN A 178 -18.47 6.63 -9.47
CA ASN A 178 -19.08 6.24 -8.19
C ASN A 178 -19.38 4.74 -8.23
N LEU A 179 -18.82 3.99 -7.29
CA LEU A 179 -18.99 2.54 -7.22
C LEU A 179 -20.33 2.11 -6.61
N LYS A 180 -21.04 3.02 -5.92
CA LYS A 180 -22.39 2.79 -5.38
C LYS A 180 -23.49 3.09 -6.42
N ASN A 181 -23.26 2.69 -7.68
CA ASN A 181 -24.14 2.90 -8.81
C ASN A 181 -24.72 1.56 -9.28
N ASP A 182 -26.01 1.54 -9.68
CA ASP A 182 -26.71 0.33 -10.18
C ASP A 182 -26.14 -0.22 -11.50
N LYS A 183 -25.26 0.52 -12.19
CA LYS A 183 -24.52 0.12 -13.41
C LYS A 183 -23.12 -0.38 -13.11
N VAL A 184 -22.77 -0.56 -11.84
CA VAL A 184 -21.48 -1.10 -11.39
C VAL A 184 -21.73 -2.41 -10.65
N THR A 185 -21.10 -3.47 -11.09
CA THR A 185 -21.12 -4.76 -10.40
C THR A 185 -19.75 -5.01 -9.79
N ILE A 186 -19.71 -5.34 -8.51
CA ILE A 186 -18.50 -5.59 -7.74
C ILE A 186 -18.50 -7.04 -7.29
N GLU A 187 -17.43 -7.76 -7.59
CA GLU A 187 -17.21 -9.13 -7.18
C GLU A 187 -15.93 -9.19 -6.34
N THR A 188 -16.08 -9.41 -5.03
CA THR A 188 -14.92 -9.57 -4.12
C THR A 188 -14.15 -10.83 -4.48
N LEU A 189 -12.83 -10.73 -4.52
CA LEU A 189 -11.94 -11.85 -4.84
C LEU A 189 -11.44 -12.53 -3.56
N ASP A 190 -11.40 -13.85 -3.59
CA ASP A 190 -10.70 -14.65 -2.61
C ASP A 190 -9.19 -14.60 -2.90
N THR A 191 -8.42 -14.05 -1.97
CA THR A 191 -6.97 -13.88 -2.13
C THR A 191 -6.20 -14.59 -1.02
N PHE A 192 -4.93 -14.92 -1.28
CA PHE A 192 -4.05 -15.52 -0.26
C PHE A 192 -3.77 -14.58 0.92
N ASP A 193 -3.84 -13.28 0.68
CA ASP A 193 -3.69 -12.25 1.72
C ASP A 193 -5.00 -11.46 1.83
N PRO A 194 -5.89 -11.81 2.77
CA PRO A 194 -7.14 -11.11 2.97
C PRO A 194 -7.01 -9.81 3.79
N SER A 195 -5.79 -9.41 4.19
CA SER A 195 -5.56 -8.17 4.95
C SER A 195 -5.92 -6.92 4.15
N ARG A 196 -5.93 -7.03 2.82
CA ARG A 196 -6.39 -6.00 1.89
C ARG A 196 -7.27 -6.65 0.84
N SER A 197 -8.51 -6.21 0.76
CA SER A 197 -9.46 -6.78 -0.18
C SER A 197 -9.14 -6.40 -1.63
N HIS A 198 -9.58 -7.23 -2.55
CA HIS A 198 -9.53 -6.97 -3.99
C HIS A 198 -10.85 -7.36 -4.61
N ALA A 199 -11.25 -6.65 -5.65
CA ALA A 199 -12.48 -6.96 -6.37
C ALA A 199 -12.32 -6.84 -7.89
N ASN A 200 -13.12 -7.61 -8.62
CA ASN A 200 -13.42 -7.32 -10.02
C ASN A 200 -14.54 -6.29 -10.07
N VAL A 201 -14.40 -5.27 -10.90
CA VAL A 201 -15.39 -4.21 -11.06
C VAL A 201 -15.81 -4.13 -12.51
N THR A 202 -17.09 -4.39 -12.77
CA THR A 202 -17.71 -4.34 -14.10
C THR A 202 -18.59 -3.12 -14.24
N PHE A 203 -18.41 -2.38 -15.32
CA PHE A 203 -19.14 -1.17 -15.65
C PHE A 203 -20.06 -1.43 -16.86
N GLU A 204 -21.36 -1.15 -16.71
CA GLU A 204 -22.37 -1.30 -17.76
C GLU A 204 -22.96 0.06 -18.15
N ASN A 205 -22.24 0.85 -18.93
CA ASN A 205 -22.59 2.25 -19.19
C ASN A 205 -22.71 3.08 -17.90
N ALA A 206 -21.84 2.83 -16.95
CA ALA A 206 -21.81 3.55 -15.68
C ALA A 206 -21.44 5.02 -15.90
N GLU A 207 -22.12 5.90 -15.16
CA GLU A 207 -21.80 7.34 -15.21
C GLU A 207 -20.39 7.59 -14.69
N ALA A 208 -19.64 8.40 -15.43
CA ALA A 208 -18.26 8.73 -15.16
C ALA A 208 -17.98 10.21 -15.38
N VAL A 209 -17.12 10.79 -14.58
CA VAL A 209 -16.66 12.16 -14.75
C VAL A 209 -15.23 12.14 -15.22
N LEU A 210 -14.92 12.84 -16.32
CA LEU A 210 -13.55 12.93 -16.82
C LEU A 210 -12.66 13.65 -15.80
N LEU A 211 -11.65 12.94 -15.32
CA LEU A 211 -10.63 13.51 -14.44
C LEU A 211 -9.50 14.13 -15.26
N GLN A 212 -9.02 13.39 -16.27
CA GLN A 212 -7.97 13.83 -17.19
C GLN A 212 -8.07 13.10 -18.51
N ASP A 213 -8.00 13.84 -19.63
CA ASP A 213 -7.86 13.28 -20.98
C ASP A 213 -6.39 13.06 -21.29
N ASP A 214 -6.10 12.13 -22.24
CA ASP A 214 -4.73 11.77 -22.65
C ASP A 214 -3.79 11.58 -21.43
N ALA A 215 -4.17 10.66 -20.56
CA ALA A 215 -3.63 10.56 -19.21
C ALA A 215 -2.50 9.53 -19.06
N TRP A 216 -2.01 8.89 -20.15
CA TRP A 216 -1.06 7.78 -20.01
C TRP A 216 0.19 8.16 -19.21
N THR A 217 0.84 9.29 -19.55
CA THR A 217 2.00 9.79 -18.80
C THR A 217 1.68 10.06 -17.32
N SER A 218 0.46 10.53 -17.03
CA SER A 218 0.03 10.76 -15.64
C SER A 218 -0.22 9.45 -14.90
N ILE A 219 -0.68 8.41 -15.60
CA ILE A 219 -0.82 7.05 -15.06
C ILE A 219 0.55 6.48 -14.72
N GLU A 220 1.53 6.58 -15.62
CA GLU A 220 2.90 6.14 -15.36
C GLU A 220 3.49 6.87 -14.16
N LYS A 221 3.34 8.19 -14.10
CA LYS A 221 3.79 8.99 -12.94
C LYS A 221 3.11 8.55 -11.64
N LEU A 222 1.80 8.32 -11.65
CA LEU A 222 1.06 7.83 -10.48
C LEU A 222 1.58 6.46 -10.00
N LEU A 223 1.85 5.55 -10.93
CA LEU A 223 2.40 4.23 -10.63
C LEU A 223 3.81 4.33 -10.04
N ASP A 224 4.68 5.20 -10.56
CA ASP A 224 6.01 5.44 -10.01
C ASP A 224 5.95 6.05 -8.61
N GLN A 225 5.10 7.06 -8.40
CA GLN A 225 4.86 7.68 -7.09
C GLN A 225 4.40 6.65 -6.06
N SER A 226 3.40 5.84 -6.41
CA SER A 226 2.88 4.80 -5.53
C SER A 226 3.89 3.67 -5.30
N ALA A 227 4.72 3.33 -6.29
CA ALA A 227 5.75 2.30 -6.15
C ALA A 227 6.77 2.67 -5.06
N VAL A 228 7.15 3.95 -4.93
CA VAL A 228 8.01 4.43 -3.83
C VAL A 228 7.33 4.22 -2.48
N LEU A 229 6.05 4.60 -2.35
CA LEU A 229 5.29 4.46 -1.10
C LEU A 229 5.12 2.98 -0.69
N PHE A 230 4.76 2.12 -1.63
CA PHE A 230 4.72 0.67 -1.39
C PHE A 230 6.09 0.09 -1.02
N ALA A 231 7.18 0.64 -1.56
CA ALA A 231 8.52 0.20 -1.19
C ALA A 231 8.83 0.54 0.28
N PHE A 232 8.39 1.69 0.78
CA PHE A 232 8.52 2.03 2.20
C PHE A 232 7.69 1.10 3.10
N GLU A 233 6.45 0.76 2.74
CA GLU A 233 5.69 -0.27 3.48
C GLU A 233 6.45 -1.59 3.56
N GLN A 234 7.03 -2.03 2.44
CA GLN A 234 7.78 -3.28 2.40
C GLN A 234 9.06 -3.24 3.24
N VAL A 235 9.76 -2.10 3.28
CA VAL A 235 10.93 -1.92 4.16
C VAL A 235 10.52 -1.97 5.62
N GLY A 236 9.42 -1.33 6.01
CA GLY A 236 8.86 -1.42 7.36
C GLY A 236 8.52 -2.86 7.76
N GLY A 237 7.82 -3.60 6.90
CA GLY A 237 7.50 -5.01 7.12
C GLY A 237 8.75 -5.91 7.20
N ALA A 238 9.75 -5.65 6.34
CA ALA A 238 11.02 -6.38 6.36
C ALA A 238 11.79 -6.18 7.67
N GLU A 239 11.81 -4.93 8.18
CA GLU A 239 12.43 -4.63 9.47
C GLU A 239 11.72 -5.33 10.62
N ALA A 240 10.40 -5.30 10.64
CA ALA A 240 9.62 -6.01 11.65
C ALA A 240 9.93 -7.51 11.63
N ALA A 241 9.91 -8.14 10.46
CA ALA A 241 10.21 -9.56 10.31
C ALA A 241 11.64 -9.91 10.77
N MET A 242 12.64 -9.09 10.42
CA MET A 242 14.02 -9.28 10.85
C MET A 242 14.15 -9.13 12.37
N ASN A 243 13.53 -8.13 12.98
CA ASN A 243 13.58 -7.92 14.43
C ASN A 243 12.91 -9.08 15.19
N MET A 244 11.75 -9.57 14.70
CA MET A 244 11.11 -10.76 15.29
C MET A 244 12.03 -11.98 15.25
N ALA A 245 12.69 -12.26 14.12
CA ALA A 245 13.65 -13.37 14.01
C ALA A 245 14.81 -13.21 14.99
N LYS A 246 15.38 -12.01 15.10
CA LYS A 246 16.48 -11.68 16.00
C LYS A 246 16.07 -11.87 17.47
N GLU A 247 14.95 -11.32 17.87
CA GLU A 247 14.45 -11.41 19.27
C GLU A 247 14.17 -12.87 19.65
N TYR A 248 13.49 -13.61 18.79
CA TYR A 248 13.26 -15.03 18.99
C TYR A 248 14.57 -15.81 19.12
N ALA A 249 15.54 -15.59 18.23
CA ALA A 249 16.83 -16.28 18.26
C ALA A 249 17.64 -15.97 19.53
N MET A 250 17.51 -14.78 20.08
CA MET A 250 18.16 -14.38 21.34
C MET A 250 17.49 -15.03 22.57
N GLY A 251 16.17 -15.22 22.53
CA GLY A 251 15.39 -15.78 23.63
C GLY A 251 15.28 -17.31 23.61
N ARG A 252 15.40 -17.95 22.44
CA ARG A 252 15.24 -19.40 22.31
C ARG A 252 16.54 -20.15 22.56
N TYR A 253 16.51 -21.13 23.46
CA TYR A 253 17.64 -22.00 23.80
C TYR A 253 17.49 -23.37 23.13
N ALA A 254 18.58 -23.88 22.57
CA ALA A 254 18.74 -25.23 22.07
C ALA A 254 20.20 -25.68 22.27
N PHE A 255 20.41 -26.94 22.59
CA PHE A 255 21.74 -27.50 22.87
C PHE A 255 22.53 -26.70 23.92
N GLY A 256 21.85 -26.22 24.98
CA GLY A 256 22.46 -25.54 26.13
C GLY A 256 22.82 -24.07 25.91
N ARG A 257 22.46 -23.46 24.79
CA ARG A 257 22.74 -22.03 24.49
C ARG A 257 21.66 -21.40 23.61
N ALA A 258 21.62 -20.06 23.58
CA ALA A 258 20.71 -19.34 22.70
C ALA A 258 21.00 -19.68 21.23
N ILE A 259 19.95 -19.88 20.41
CA ILE A 259 20.13 -20.24 18.99
C ILE A 259 20.82 -19.12 18.21
N ALA A 260 20.72 -17.86 18.64
CA ALA A 260 21.49 -16.75 18.08
C ALA A 260 23.02 -16.95 18.17
N SER A 261 23.51 -17.84 19.06
CA SER A 261 24.94 -18.13 19.16
C SER A 261 25.50 -19.00 18.04
N PHE A 262 24.64 -19.70 17.28
CA PHE A 262 25.06 -20.53 16.16
C PHE A 262 25.32 -19.68 14.92
N GLN A 263 26.44 -19.97 14.23
CA GLN A 263 26.85 -19.18 13.05
C GLN A 263 25.78 -19.19 11.95
N ALA A 264 25.12 -20.33 11.71
CA ALA A 264 24.07 -20.45 10.69
C ALA A 264 22.93 -19.43 10.92
N ILE A 265 22.54 -19.19 12.16
CA ILE A 265 21.50 -18.19 12.50
C ILE A 265 22.06 -16.77 12.40
N LYS A 266 23.30 -16.54 12.91
CA LYS A 266 23.94 -15.21 12.81
C LYS A 266 24.08 -14.75 11.35
N HIS A 267 24.50 -15.63 10.45
CA HIS A 267 24.67 -15.30 9.05
C HIS A 267 23.33 -14.96 8.40
N LYS A 268 22.27 -15.74 8.67
CA LYS A 268 20.92 -15.42 8.20
C LYS A 268 20.46 -14.04 8.62
N VAL A 269 20.58 -13.70 9.91
CA VAL A 269 20.19 -12.37 10.40
C VAL A 269 21.08 -11.27 9.79
N ALA A 270 22.36 -11.54 9.57
CA ALA A 270 23.25 -10.59 8.90
C ALA A 270 22.84 -10.36 7.44
N ASP A 271 22.50 -11.42 6.71
CA ASP A 271 22.02 -11.33 5.32
C ASP A 271 20.69 -10.56 5.22
N MET A 272 19.74 -10.84 6.15
CA MET A 272 18.49 -10.07 6.27
C MET A 272 18.77 -8.58 6.50
N TYR A 273 19.69 -8.26 7.41
CA TYR A 273 20.08 -6.88 7.70
C TYR A 273 20.69 -6.18 6.50
N VAL A 274 21.61 -6.85 5.76
CA VAL A 274 22.23 -6.29 4.56
C VAL A 274 21.18 -6.02 3.48
N SER A 275 20.30 -7.00 3.21
CA SER A 275 19.21 -6.86 2.23
C SER A 275 18.28 -5.69 2.59
N LEU A 276 17.89 -5.58 3.86
CA LEU A 276 17.07 -4.48 4.38
C LEU A 276 17.75 -3.12 4.21
N GLN A 277 19.03 -2.98 4.57
CA GLN A 277 19.74 -1.70 4.47
C GLN A 277 19.95 -1.26 3.02
N LEU A 278 20.21 -2.18 2.12
CA LEU A 278 20.28 -1.89 0.68
C LEU A 278 18.91 -1.41 0.15
N ALA A 279 17.83 -2.10 0.53
CA ALA A 279 16.48 -1.71 0.14
C ALA A 279 16.11 -0.32 0.70
N ARG A 280 16.42 -0.06 1.97
CA ARG A 280 16.19 1.24 2.61
C ARG A 280 16.94 2.37 1.91
N SER A 281 18.19 2.14 1.53
CA SER A 281 18.98 3.14 0.77
C SER A 281 18.33 3.47 -0.59
N ASN A 282 17.81 2.45 -1.29
CA ASN A 282 17.10 2.64 -2.54
C ASN A 282 15.74 3.35 -2.34
N CYS A 283 15.04 3.08 -1.24
CA CYS A 283 13.81 3.77 -0.87
C CYS A 283 14.08 5.27 -0.60
N TYR A 284 15.16 5.61 0.09
CA TYR A 284 15.53 7.01 0.30
C TYR A 284 15.86 7.74 -1.01
N TYR A 285 16.51 7.07 -1.96
CA TYR A 285 16.69 7.62 -3.30
C TYR A 285 15.35 7.82 -4.01
N GLY A 286 14.43 6.85 -3.89
CA GLY A 286 13.05 6.97 -4.39
C GLY A 286 12.29 8.14 -3.77
N ALA A 287 12.35 8.29 -2.45
CA ALA A 287 11.72 9.40 -1.73
C ALA A 287 12.27 10.77 -2.12
N TRP A 288 13.59 10.86 -2.32
CA TRP A 288 14.23 12.08 -2.83
C TRP A 288 13.73 12.43 -4.24
N ALA A 289 13.71 11.45 -5.15
CA ALA A 289 13.26 11.66 -6.52
C ALA A 289 11.78 12.07 -6.56
N LEU A 290 10.95 11.43 -5.74
CA LEU A 290 9.53 11.72 -5.60
C LEU A 290 9.27 13.14 -5.07
N SER A 291 10.00 13.56 -4.03
CA SER A 291 9.79 14.86 -3.38
C SER A 291 10.32 16.04 -4.20
N ASN A 292 11.24 15.80 -5.14
CA ASN A 292 11.80 16.83 -6.00
C ASN A 292 11.22 16.81 -7.42
N ASP A 293 10.18 16.03 -7.67
CA ASP A 293 9.60 15.81 -9.01
C ASP A 293 10.70 15.56 -10.07
N SER A 294 11.65 14.71 -9.70
CA SER A 294 12.86 14.46 -10.50
C SER A 294 12.56 13.63 -11.74
N SER A 295 13.22 13.92 -12.85
CA SER A 295 13.18 13.06 -14.05
C SER A 295 13.75 11.66 -13.82
N GLU A 296 14.45 11.43 -12.70
CA GLU A 296 14.96 10.13 -12.28
C GLU A 296 13.89 9.26 -11.57
N LEU A 297 12.71 9.82 -11.30
CA LEU A 297 11.65 9.11 -10.55
C LEU A 297 11.34 7.70 -11.09
N PRO A 298 11.18 7.45 -12.39
CA PRO A 298 10.90 6.10 -12.90
C PRO A 298 11.98 5.08 -12.51
N THR A 299 13.25 5.45 -12.65
CA THR A 299 14.39 4.57 -12.29
C THR A 299 14.50 4.39 -10.79
N ALA A 300 14.33 5.47 -10.02
CA ALA A 300 14.40 5.43 -8.56
C ALA A 300 13.26 4.62 -7.96
N ALA A 301 12.03 4.78 -8.47
CA ALA A 301 10.85 4.03 -8.06
C ALA A 301 11.00 2.52 -8.35
N ALA A 302 11.41 2.16 -9.57
CA ALA A 302 11.66 0.77 -9.93
C ALA A 302 12.74 0.14 -9.05
N THR A 303 13.85 0.86 -8.79
CA THR A 303 14.96 0.39 -7.94
C THR A 303 14.51 0.20 -6.50
N ALA A 304 13.77 1.16 -5.93
CA ALA A 304 13.19 1.06 -4.60
C ALA A 304 12.25 -0.15 -4.51
N ARG A 305 11.31 -0.28 -5.45
CA ARG A 305 10.29 -1.33 -5.43
C ARG A 305 10.88 -2.73 -5.55
N VAL A 306 11.81 -2.95 -6.48
CA VAL A 306 12.45 -4.26 -6.67
C VAL A 306 13.26 -4.67 -5.45
N SER A 307 14.07 -3.75 -4.90
CA SER A 307 14.91 -4.06 -3.73
C SER A 307 14.07 -4.27 -2.46
N ALA A 308 13.03 -3.47 -2.24
CA ALA A 308 12.17 -3.60 -1.08
C ALA A 308 11.33 -4.90 -1.13
N THR A 309 10.81 -5.27 -2.31
CA THR A 309 10.10 -6.55 -2.50
C THR A 309 10.99 -7.73 -2.17
N LYS A 310 12.24 -7.72 -2.66
CA LYS A 310 13.22 -8.77 -2.38
C LYS A 310 13.54 -8.84 -0.89
N ALA A 311 13.85 -7.71 -0.26
CA ALA A 311 14.20 -7.65 1.16
C ALA A 311 13.04 -8.14 2.05
N PHE A 312 11.80 -7.73 1.76
CA PHE A 312 10.64 -8.16 2.52
C PHE A 312 10.39 -9.67 2.39
N TYR A 313 10.49 -10.20 1.18
CA TYR A 313 10.39 -11.65 0.96
C TYR A 313 11.47 -12.42 1.73
N GLU A 314 12.73 -12.01 1.63
CA GLU A 314 13.86 -12.65 2.31
C GLU A 314 13.73 -12.58 3.83
N CYS A 315 13.42 -11.40 4.38
CA CYS A 315 13.24 -11.22 5.81
C CYS A 315 12.05 -12.03 6.35
N SER A 316 10.92 -12.05 5.66
CA SER A 316 9.74 -12.82 6.07
C SER A 316 10.01 -14.32 6.04
N LYS A 317 10.60 -14.83 4.96
CA LYS A 317 10.96 -16.23 4.80
C LYS A 317 11.96 -16.70 5.88
N GLU A 318 13.02 -15.94 6.12
CA GLU A 318 14.03 -16.31 7.10
C GLU A 318 13.54 -16.10 8.55
N ASN A 319 12.59 -15.21 8.78
CA ASN A 319 11.88 -15.11 10.05
C ASN A 319 11.11 -16.42 10.35
N ILE A 320 10.30 -16.90 9.42
CA ILE A 320 9.59 -18.19 9.52
C ILE A 320 10.59 -19.33 9.78
N GLN A 321 11.66 -19.39 9.00
CA GLN A 321 12.71 -20.42 9.15
C GLN A 321 13.40 -20.35 10.52
N THR A 322 13.62 -19.17 11.07
CA THR A 322 14.26 -18.98 12.38
C THR A 322 13.37 -19.47 13.53
N HIS A 323 12.07 -19.32 13.41
CA HIS A 323 11.08 -19.85 14.37
C HIS A 323 10.91 -21.38 14.27
N GLY A 324 11.34 -21.99 13.16
CA GLY A 324 11.32 -23.45 12.96
C GLY A 324 9.92 -24.03 13.05
N GLY A 325 9.79 -25.22 13.63
CA GLY A 325 8.51 -25.94 13.74
C GLY A 325 7.40 -25.21 14.51
N ILE A 326 7.74 -24.28 15.40
CA ILE A 326 6.74 -23.49 16.12
C ILE A 326 5.85 -22.70 15.16
N CYS A 327 6.42 -22.10 14.12
CA CYS A 327 5.65 -21.33 13.14
C CYS A 327 4.62 -22.22 12.42
N LEU A 328 5.02 -23.45 12.04
CA LEU A 328 4.13 -24.37 11.32
C LEU A 328 3.16 -25.12 12.25
N LEU A 329 3.59 -25.45 13.48
CA LEU A 329 2.80 -26.28 14.39
C LEU A 329 1.71 -25.53 15.15
N TYR A 330 1.85 -24.20 15.29
CA TYR A 330 0.90 -23.38 16.08
C TYR A 330 0.13 -22.35 15.26
N THR A 331 0.41 -22.24 13.96
CA THR A 331 -0.19 -21.19 13.11
C THR A 331 -0.80 -21.70 11.80
N SER A 332 -0.76 -23.02 11.53
CA SER A 332 -1.37 -23.62 10.33
C SER A 332 -2.28 -24.79 10.70
N ASP A 333 -3.28 -25.08 9.87
CA ASP A 333 -4.17 -26.24 9.98
C ASP A 333 -3.43 -27.60 9.97
N ALA A 334 -2.20 -27.61 9.44
CA ALA A 334 -1.30 -28.76 9.51
C ALA A 334 -0.97 -29.19 10.96
N ALA A 335 -1.14 -28.29 11.94
CA ALA A 335 -0.97 -28.64 13.35
C ALA A 335 -2.12 -29.53 13.86
N ASP A 336 -3.32 -29.33 13.36
CA ASP A 336 -4.51 -30.10 13.77
C ASP A 336 -4.54 -31.49 13.15
N GLU A 337 -3.95 -31.68 11.96
CA GLU A 337 -3.84 -32.98 11.30
C GLU A 337 -2.80 -33.90 11.95
N LEU A 338 -1.75 -33.36 12.58
CA LEU A 338 -0.73 -34.15 13.29
C LEU A 338 -1.16 -34.56 14.70
N SER A 339 -2.26 -34.00 15.21
CA SER A 339 -2.81 -34.31 16.53
C SER A 339 -3.93 -35.37 16.49
N ARG A 340 -4.28 -35.86 15.31
CA ARG A 340 -5.21 -36.98 15.07
C ARG A 340 -4.45 -38.25 14.70
#